data_f067b43b7abf6ba782c9e144422be13b
#
_entry.id   f067b43b7abf6ba782c9e144422be13b
#
_cell.length_a   1.000
_cell.length_b   1.000
_cell.length_c   1.000
_cell.angle_alpha   90.00
_cell.angle_beta   90.00
_cell.angle_gamma   90.00
#
_symmetry.space_group_name_H-M   'P 1'
#
loop_
_entity.id
_entity.type
_entity.pdbx_description
1 polymer ?
#
loop_
_entity_poly.entity_id
_entity_poly.type
_entity_poly.pdbx_seq_one_letter_code
_entity_poly.pdbx_strand_id
1 'polypeptide(L)'
;AVSIAAERPDARVWALDRSPAALEVAQRNAAKLLDARRPGGPLHWLQSDWYAALDPALAFDAIVSNPPYIAQHDPHLEQGDLRFEPRGALTDDADGLSAIRTIVAGAGAHLKPGGTLWIEHGYDQAEAVRALLASHGFVAVESLADLAAIERTTGGRLPG
;
A
#
# COMPACT_ATOMS: atom_id res chain seq x y z
N ALA A 1 -5.16 -1.19 5.98
CA ALA A 1 -4.72 -1.65 7.31
C ALA A 1 -5.89 -2.18 8.13
N VAL A 2 -6.94 -1.39 8.35
CA VAL A 2 -8.10 -1.79 9.20
C VAL A 2 -8.77 -3.06 8.67
N SER A 3 -9.02 -3.16 7.36
CA SER A 3 -9.60 -4.35 6.73
C SER A 3 -8.74 -5.60 6.95
N ILE A 4 -7.42 -5.48 6.81
CA ILE A 4 -6.48 -6.59 7.09
C ILE A 4 -6.60 -7.03 8.55
N ALA A 5 -6.65 -6.08 9.48
CA ALA A 5 -6.76 -6.40 10.90
C ALA A 5 -8.11 -7.03 11.28
N ALA A 6 -9.18 -6.73 10.55
CA ALA A 6 -10.50 -7.35 10.72
C ALA A 6 -10.51 -8.80 10.20
N GLU A 7 -10.00 -9.03 9.00
CA GLU A 7 -9.95 -10.35 8.35
C GLU A 7 -8.87 -11.28 8.95
N ARG A 8 -7.79 -10.71 9.48
CA ARG A 8 -6.70 -11.43 10.14
C ARG A 8 -6.51 -10.90 11.56
N PRO A 9 -7.39 -11.28 12.49
CA PRO A 9 -7.34 -10.78 13.87
C PRO A 9 -6.06 -11.19 14.62
N ASP A 10 -5.35 -12.20 14.17
CA ASP A 10 -4.05 -12.67 14.67
C ASP A 10 -2.86 -11.83 14.19
N ALA A 11 -2.99 -11.09 13.07
CA ALA A 11 -1.90 -10.31 12.51
C ALA A 11 -1.58 -9.06 13.36
N ARG A 12 -0.29 -8.78 13.58
CA ARG A 12 0.17 -7.48 14.07
C ARG A 12 0.28 -6.52 12.89
N VAL A 13 -0.43 -5.38 12.95
CA VAL A 13 -0.59 -4.47 11.82
C VAL A 13 -0.03 -3.09 12.15
N TRP A 14 0.84 -2.58 11.29
CA TRP A 14 1.28 -1.20 11.24
C TRP A 14 0.51 -0.47 10.13
N ALA A 15 -0.02 0.69 10.45
CA ALA A 15 -0.74 1.55 9.52
C ALA A 15 0.01 2.87 9.40
N LEU A 16 0.48 3.17 8.20
CA LEU A 16 1.28 4.34 7.89
C LEU A 16 0.50 5.26 6.95
N ASP A 17 0.56 6.55 7.21
CA ASP A 17 0.10 7.59 6.29
C ASP A 17 0.88 8.88 6.55
N ARG A 18 1.14 9.68 5.53
CA ARG A 18 1.76 10.99 5.73
C ARG A 18 0.79 12.03 6.28
N SER A 19 -0.52 11.83 6.06
CA SER A 19 -1.59 12.71 6.54
C SER A 19 -2.05 12.34 7.94
N PRO A 20 -1.85 13.20 8.95
CA PRO A 20 -2.37 12.95 10.29
C PRO A 20 -3.89 12.89 10.29
N ALA A 21 -4.58 13.65 9.43
CA ALA A 21 -6.03 13.60 9.32
C ALA A 21 -6.54 12.25 8.80
N ALA A 22 -5.82 11.63 7.85
CA ALA A 22 -6.14 10.29 7.37
C ALA A 22 -5.95 9.24 8.48
N LEU A 23 -4.88 9.35 9.27
CA LEU A 23 -4.66 8.48 10.43
C LEU A 23 -5.76 8.61 11.49
N GLU A 24 -6.24 9.83 11.77
CA GLU A 24 -7.36 10.05 12.69
C GLU A 24 -8.65 9.37 12.21
N VAL A 25 -8.95 9.46 10.91
CA VAL A 25 -10.10 8.76 10.31
C VAL A 25 -9.93 7.26 10.44
N ALA A 26 -8.75 6.73 10.10
CA ALA A 26 -8.45 5.31 10.20
C ALA A 26 -8.56 4.79 11.64
N GLN A 27 -8.08 5.54 12.62
CA GLN A 27 -8.21 5.21 14.06
C GLN A 27 -9.67 5.15 14.51
N ARG A 28 -10.49 6.13 14.09
CA ARG A 28 -11.94 6.11 14.37
C ARG A 28 -12.64 4.90 13.76
N ASN A 29 -12.24 4.52 12.54
CA ASN A 29 -12.78 3.34 11.86
C ASN A 29 -12.34 2.05 12.58
N ALA A 30 -11.08 1.96 12.96
CA ALA A 30 -10.57 0.81 13.72
C ALA A 30 -11.31 0.63 15.05
N ALA A 31 -11.55 1.71 15.80
CA ALA A 31 -12.29 1.66 17.07
C ALA A 31 -13.73 1.17 16.91
N LYS A 32 -14.34 1.34 15.74
CA LYS A 32 -15.71 0.87 15.44
C LYS A 32 -15.76 -0.57 14.93
N LEU A 33 -14.73 -0.99 14.19
CA LEU A 33 -14.75 -2.22 13.40
C LEU A 33 -13.96 -3.37 14.01
N LEU A 34 -13.00 -3.08 14.89
CA LEU A 34 -12.10 -4.10 15.43
C LEU A 34 -12.45 -4.45 16.86
N ASP A 35 -12.35 -5.74 17.20
CA ASP A 35 -12.38 -6.17 18.60
C ASP A 35 -11.10 -5.70 19.32
N ALA A 36 -11.25 -4.99 20.42
CA ALA A 36 -10.13 -4.52 21.24
C ALA A 36 -9.27 -5.67 21.83
N ARG A 37 -9.82 -6.89 21.89
CA ARG A 37 -9.15 -8.11 22.40
C ARG A 37 -8.59 -8.99 21.29
N ARG A 38 -8.46 -8.47 20.04
CA ARG A 38 -7.91 -9.25 18.93
C ARG A 38 -6.52 -9.80 19.28
N PRO A 39 -6.19 -11.06 18.92
CA PRO A 39 -4.91 -11.71 19.28
C PRO A 39 -3.68 -10.95 18.76
N GLY A 40 -3.77 -10.28 17.60
CA GLY A 40 -2.70 -9.44 17.04
C GLY A 40 -2.47 -8.11 17.77
N GLY A 41 -3.26 -7.82 18.80
CA GLY A 41 -3.16 -6.57 19.56
C GLY A 41 -3.70 -5.33 18.81
N PRO A 42 -3.52 -4.14 19.39
CA PRO A 42 -3.91 -2.90 18.73
C PRO A 42 -3.09 -2.64 17.45
N LEU A 43 -3.63 -1.83 16.54
CA LEU A 43 -2.86 -1.36 15.40
C LEU A 43 -1.79 -0.34 15.85
N HIS A 44 -0.62 -0.42 15.23
CA HIS A 44 0.43 0.58 15.38
C HIS A 44 0.24 1.67 14.33
N TRP A 45 0.02 2.90 14.78
CA TRP A 45 -0.22 4.06 13.90
C TRP A 45 1.04 4.89 13.80
N LEU A 46 1.46 5.22 12.58
CA LEU A 46 2.68 5.95 12.35
C LEU A 46 2.47 7.01 11.26
N GLN A 47 2.68 8.29 11.60
CA GLN A 47 2.78 9.31 10.57
C GLN A 47 4.15 9.18 9.89
N SER A 48 4.14 8.87 8.61
CA SER A 48 5.37 8.61 7.84
C SER A 48 5.18 8.97 6.37
N ASP A 49 6.22 9.50 5.79
CA ASP A 49 6.37 9.54 4.33
C ASP A 49 7.02 8.21 3.90
N TRP A 50 6.18 7.29 3.40
CA TRP A 50 6.53 5.90 3.13
C TRP A 50 7.22 5.24 4.33
N TYR A 51 8.48 4.86 4.19
CA TYR A 51 9.27 4.16 5.21
C TYR A 51 10.04 5.08 6.16
N ALA A 52 10.02 6.41 5.93
CA ALA A 52 10.95 7.36 6.56
C ALA A 52 10.93 7.36 8.09
N ALA A 53 9.77 7.09 8.71
CA ALA A 53 9.63 7.04 10.17
C ALA A 53 9.63 5.62 10.75
N LEU A 54 9.78 4.57 9.90
CA LEU A 54 9.90 3.21 10.41
C LEU A 54 11.25 2.99 11.08
N ASP A 55 11.23 2.28 12.20
CA ASP A 55 12.47 1.76 12.78
C ASP A 55 13.15 0.82 11.77
N PRO A 56 14.42 1.03 11.42
CA PRO A 56 15.15 0.16 10.50
C PRO A 56 15.22 -1.31 10.93
N ALA A 57 15.02 -1.59 12.22
CA ALA A 57 14.99 -2.96 12.73
C ALA A 57 13.63 -3.67 12.50
N LEU A 58 12.59 -2.94 12.09
CA LEU A 58 11.29 -3.54 11.80
C LEU A 58 11.30 -4.23 10.44
N ALA A 59 10.95 -5.52 10.44
CA ALA A 59 10.77 -6.32 9.25
C ALA A 59 9.40 -7.02 9.29
N PHE A 60 8.72 -6.98 8.15
CA PHE A 60 7.34 -7.44 7.99
C PHE A 60 7.28 -8.72 7.16
N ASP A 61 6.26 -9.54 7.42
CA ASP A 61 5.91 -10.70 6.60
C ASP A 61 5.24 -10.26 5.29
N ALA A 62 4.52 -9.14 5.33
CA ALA A 62 3.89 -8.54 4.15
C ALA A 62 3.82 -7.01 4.27
N ILE A 63 4.03 -6.34 3.14
CA ILE A 63 3.76 -4.91 2.95
C ILE A 63 2.65 -4.80 1.89
N VAL A 64 1.62 -4.01 2.19
CA VAL A 64 0.50 -3.77 1.27
C VAL A 64 0.31 -2.27 1.14
N SER A 65 0.19 -1.78 -0.08
CA SER A 65 0.02 -0.35 -0.35
C SER A 65 -1.02 -0.08 -1.44
N ASN A 66 -1.80 0.98 -1.23
CA ASN A 66 -2.59 1.63 -2.26
C ASN A 66 -2.09 3.08 -2.36
N PRO A 67 -1.05 3.33 -3.18
CA PRO A 67 -0.46 4.65 -3.33
C PRO A 67 -1.25 5.51 -4.32
N PRO A 68 -1.04 6.83 -4.37
CA PRO A 68 -1.51 7.63 -5.47
C PRO A 68 -0.84 7.17 -6.78
N TYR A 69 -1.65 6.76 -7.76
CA TYR A 69 -1.17 6.19 -9.04
C TYR A 69 -1.75 6.87 -10.28
N ILE A 70 -2.56 7.93 -10.12
CA ILE A 70 -3.11 8.68 -11.25
C ILE A 70 -2.06 9.68 -11.73
N ALA A 71 -1.75 9.67 -13.03
CA ALA A 71 -0.83 10.62 -13.62
C ALA A 71 -1.36 12.06 -13.54
N GLN A 72 -0.45 13.04 -13.43
CA GLN A 72 -0.78 14.45 -13.19
C GLN A 72 -1.79 15.05 -14.18
N HIS A 73 -1.76 14.61 -15.43
CA HIS A 73 -2.60 15.13 -16.51
C HIS A 73 -3.76 14.20 -16.88
N ASP A 74 -4.05 13.20 -16.07
CA ASP A 74 -5.16 12.29 -16.33
C ASP A 74 -6.50 13.02 -16.15
N PRO A 75 -7.38 13.03 -17.16
CA PRO A 75 -8.67 13.70 -17.09
C PRO A 75 -9.61 13.10 -16.02
N HIS A 76 -9.36 11.89 -15.54
CA HIS A 76 -10.15 11.28 -14.47
C HIS A 76 -10.03 12.02 -13.12
N LEU A 77 -8.95 12.77 -12.90
CA LEU A 77 -8.76 13.58 -11.68
C LEU A 77 -9.88 14.62 -11.45
N GLU A 78 -10.54 15.06 -12.51
CA GLU A 78 -11.61 16.06 -12.47
C GLU A 78 -13.02 15.44 -12.58
N GLN A 79 -13.14 14.11 -12.64
CA GLN A 79 -14.40 13.40 -12.87
C GLN A 79 -14.95 12.72 -11.63
N GLY A 80 -16.26 12.63 -11.55
CA GLY A 80 -16.97 11.88 -10.52
C GLY A 80 -16.67 12.36 -9.10
N ASP A 81 -16.53 11.40 -8.19
CA ASP A 81 -16.26 11.64 -6.77
C ASP A 81 -14.80 11.96 -6.48
N LEU A 82 -13.88 11.64 -7.40
CA LEU A 82 -12.42 11.89 -7.24
C LEU A 82 -12.10 13.38 -7.02
N ARG A 83 -12.90 14.29 -7.59
CA ARG A 83 -12.76 15.75 -7.38
C ARG A 83 -12.92 16.20 -5.92
N PHE A 84 -13.52 15.37 -5.06
CA PHE A 84 -13.72 15.67 -3.64
C PHE A 84 -12.65 15.05 -2.75
N GLU A 85 -11.79 14.19 -3.31
CA GLU A 85 -10.70 13.57 -2.57
C GLU A 85 -9.48 14.48 -2.52
N PRO A 86 -8.66 14.40 -1.44
CA PRO A 86 -7.39 15.13 -1.39
C PRO A 86 -6.50 14.76 -2.57
N ARG A 87 -6.06 15.74 -3.37
CA ARG A 87 -5.24 15.52 -4.56
C ARG A 87 -4.05 14.60 -4.30
N GLY A 88 -3.34 14.79 -3.18
CA GLY A 88 -2.19 13.96 -2.81
C GLY A 88 -2.52 12.51 -2.45
N ALA A 89 -3.79 12.11 -2.40
CA ALA A 89 -4.21 10.72 -2.26
C ALA A 89 -4.49 10.06 -3.64
N LEU A 90 -4.60 10.85 -4.70
CA LEU A 90 -4.97 10.41 -6.04
C LEU A 90 -3.78 10.37 -7.00
N THR A 91 -2.97 11.43 -6.99
CA THR A 91 -1.86 11.60 -7.95
C THR A 91 -0.53 11.82 -7.24
N ASP A 92 0.52 11.29 -7.84
CA ASP A 92 1.91 11.55 -7.46
C ASP A 92 2.47 12.85 -8.10
N ASP A 93 1.61 13.62 -8.79
CA ASP A 93 1.96 14.81 -9.56
C ASP A 93 3.07 14.56 -10.62
N ALA A 94 3.18 13.32 -11.12
CA ALA A 94 4.14 12.88 -12.13
C ALA A 94 3.49 11.89 -13.12
N ASP A 95 4.13 10.76 -13.38
CA ASP A 95 3.69 9.74 -14.34
C ASP A 95 2.78 8.66 -13.74
N GLY A 96 2.37 8.79 -12.47
CA GLY A 96 1.57 7.82 -11.74
C GLY A 96 2.36 6.61 -11.21
N LEU A 97 3.66 6.53 -11.46
CA LEU A 97 4.53 5.44 -11.00
C LEU A 97 5.58 5.88 -9.97
N SER A 98 5.70 7.17 -9.69
CA SER A 98 6.72 7.70 -8.77
C SER A 98 6.57 7.15 -7.36
N ALA A 99 5.35 7.14 -6.83
CA ALA A 99 5.03 6.55 -5.53
C ALA A 99 5.37 5.04 -5.50
N ILE A 100 4.97 4.31 -6.54
CA ILE A 100 5.22 2.88 -6.68
C ILE A 100 6.72 2.57 -6.72
N ARG A 101 7.51 3.37 -7.46
CA ARG A 101 8.99 3.24 -7.48
C ARG A 101 9.59 3.41 -6.09
N THR A 102 9.12 4.41 -5.33
CA THR A 102 9.59 4.66 -3.97
C THR A 102 9.28 3.48 -3.05
N ILE A 103 8.07 2.93 -3.14
CA ILE A 103 7.63 1.80 -2.34
C ILE A 103 8.46 0.56 -2.67
N VAL A 104 8.62 0.22 -3.95
CA VAL A 104 9.37 -0.96 -4.38
C VAL A 104 10.84 -0.87 -3.97
N ALA A 105 11.46 0.30 -4.15
CA ALA A 105 12.87 0.52 -3.80
C ALA A 105 13.14 0.37 -2.30
N GLY A 106 12.21 0.80 -1.44
CA GLY A 106 12.37 0.72 0.02
C GLY A 106 11.92 -0.60 0.65
N ALA A 107 11.09 -1.38 -0.03
CA ALA A 107 10.42 -2.54 0.57
C ALA A 107 11.40 -3.62 1.04
N GLY A 108 12.49 -3.86 0.31
CA GLY A 108 13.47 -4.90 0.65
C GLY A 108 14.14 -4.70 2.01
N ALA A 109 14.30 -3.46 2.46
CA ALA A 109 14.86 -3.14 3.77
C ALA A 109 13.91 -3.44 4.95
N HIS A 110 12.62 -3.56 4.66
CA HIS A 110 11.56 -3.74 5.65
C HIS A 110 10.76 -5.04 5.48
N LEU A 111 11.18 -5.92 4.57
CA LEU A 111 10.60 -7.26 4.44
C LEU A 111 11.54 -8.30 5.05
N LYS A 112 10.95 -9.28 5.72
CA LYS A 112 11.67 -10.50 6.10
C LYS A 112 12.04 -11.29 4.84
N PRO A 113 13.08 -12.15 4.90
CA PRO A 113 13.29 -13.15 3.86
C PRO A 113 12.02 -13.95 3.59
N GLY A 114 11.60 -14.06 2.34
CA GLY A 114 10.34 -14.69 1.94
C GLY A 114 9.08 -13.83 2.12
N GLY A 115 9.20 -12.61 2.64
CA GLY A 115 8.08 -11.66 2.78
C GLY A 115 7.58 -11.15 1.43
N THR A 116 6.37 -10.60 1.41
CA THR A 116 5.68 -10.20 0.17
C THR A 116 5.38 -8.70 0.15
N LEU A 117 5.44 -8.12 -1.05
CA LEU A 117 4.95 -6.77 -1.34
C LEU A 117 3.77 -6.85 -2.30
N TRP A 118 2.67 -6.17 -1.97
CA TRP A 118 1.48 -6.05 -2.82
C TRP A 118 1.11 -4.58 -2.99
N ILE A 119 0.90 -4.14 -4.23
CA ILE A 119 0.63 -2.74 -4.59
C ILE A 119 -0.58 -2.66 -5.50
N GLU A 120 -1.56 -1.83 -5.12
CA GLU A 120 -2.64 -1.43 -6.02
C GLU A 120 -2.12 -0.39 -7.02
N HIS A 121 -2.64 -0.43 -8.26
CA HIS A 121 -2.18 0.44 -9.34
C HIS A 121 -3.30 0.71 -10.37
N GLY A 122 -3.05 1.62 -11.30
CA GLY A 122 -3.94 1.93 -12.41
C GLY A 122 -4.12 0.73 -13.36
N TYR A 123 -5.23 0.75 -14.11
CA TYR A 123 -5.66 -0.35 -14.99
C TYR A 123 -4.65 -0.67 -16.11
N ASP A 124 -3.78 0.24 -16.44
CA ASP A 124 -2.77 0.14 -17.50
C ASP A 124 -1.34 0.01 -16.98
N GLN A 125 -1.14 -0.08 -15.66
CA GLN A 125 0.18 -0.02 -15.03
C GLN A 125 0.73 -1.42 -14.64
N ALA A 126 -0.02 -2.49 -14.76
CA ALA A 126 0.35 -3.82 -14.27
C ALA A 126 1.72 -4.30 -14.80
N GLU A 127 1.97 -4.14 -16.11
CA GLU A 127 3.24 -4.54 -16.73
C GLU A 127 4.43 -3.76 -16.16
N ALA A 128 4.28 -2.44 -16.02
CA ALA A 128 5.32 -1.58 -15.46
C ALA A 128 5.62 -1.94 -13.99
N VAL A 129 4.58 -2.24 -13.19
CA VAL A 129 4.76 -2.64 -11.80
C VAL A 129 5.43 -4.02 -11.68
N ARG A 130 5.06 -4.99 -12.53
CA ARG A 130 5.78 -6.28 -12.59
C ARG A 130 7.26 -6.10 -12.93
N ALA A 131 7.57 -5.26 -13.92
CA ALA A 131 8.96 -4.96 -14.29
C ALA A 131 9.74 -4.31 -13.15
N LEU A 132 9.13 -3.36 -12.44
CA LEU A 132 9.73 -2.73 -11.26
C LEU A 132 10.04 -3.74 -10.15
N LEU A 133 9.10 -4.59 -9.78
CA LEU A 133 9.30 -5.64 -8.77
C LEU A 133 10.44 -6.58 -9.19
N ALA A 134 10.40 -7.09 -10.42
CA ALA A 134 11.44 -7.99 -10.93
C ALA A 134 12.83 -7.35 -10.92
N SER A 135 12.94 -6.07 -11.31
CA SER A 135 14.21 -5.35 -11.32
C SER A 135 14.80 -5.10 -9.92
N HIS A 136 13.95 -5.14 -8.88
CA HIS A 136 14.36 -5.04 -7.49
C HIS A 136 14.51 -6.41 -6.78
N GLY A 137 14.58 -7.50 -7.56
CA GLY A 137 14.89 -8.82 -7.06
C GLY A 137 13.70 -9.59 -6.49
N PHE A 138 12.48 -9.10 -6.63
CA PHE A 138 11.30 -9.87 -6.25
C PHE A 138 11.08 -11.03 -7.22
N VAL A 139 10.67 -12.17 -6.68
CA VAL A 139 10.35 -13.40 -7.42
C VAL A 139 8.87 -13.74 -7.28
N ALA A 140 8.38 -14.67 -8.11
CA ALA A 140 6.97 -15.04 -8.17
C ALA A 140 6.06 -13.81 -8.34
N VAL A 141 6.47 -12.89 -9.22
CA VAL A 141 5.74 -11.67 -9.49
C VAL A 141 4.49 -11.98 -10.29
N GLU A 142 3.34 -11.56 -9.77
CA GLU A 142 2.03 -11.80 -10.39
C GLU A 142 1.10 -10.60 -10.21
N SER A 143 0.08 -10.51 -11.06
CA SER A 143 -0.98 -9.51 -10.95
C SER A 143 -2.32 -10.19 -10.71
N LEU A 144 -3.15 -9.55 -9.87
CA LEU A 144 -4.50 -9.98 -9.55
C LEU A 144 -5.51 -9.03 -10.19
N ALA A 145 -6.52 -9.61 -10.81
CA ALA A 145 -7.62 -8.85 -11.41
C ALA A 145 -8.71 -8.56 -10.38
N ASP A 146 -9.39 -7.44 -10.57
CA ASP A 146 -10.60 -7.08 -9.86
C ASP A 146 -11.83 -7.85 -10.40
N LEU A 147 -13.03 -7.54 -9.88
CA LEU A 147 -14.27 -8.19 -10.31
C LEU A 147 -14.66 -7.89 -11.77
N ALA A 148 -14.05 -6.87 -12.39
CA ALA A 148 -14.22 -6.54 -13.80
C ALA A 148 -13.14 -7.21 -14.69
N ALA A 149 -12.35 -8.13 -14.15
CA ALA A 149 -11.22 -8.80 -14.80
C ALA A 149 -10.11 -7.84 -15.27
N ILE A 150 -9.95 -6.70 -14.59
CA ILE A 150 -8.88 -5.73 -14.83
C ILE A 150 -7.80 -5.94 -13.77
N GLU A 151 -6.54 -6.07 -14.18
CA GLU A 151 -5.40 -6.15 -13.25
C GLU A 151 -5.29 -4.85 -12.45
N ARG A 152 -5.41 -4.95 -11.12
CA ARG A 152 -5.41 -3.82 -10.20
C ARG A 152 -4.41 -3.94 -9.07
N THR A 153 -3.90 -5.12 -8.83
CA THR A 153 -2.96 -5.36 -7.75
C THR A 153 -1.83 -6.24 -8.26
N THR A 154 -0.60 -5.80 -8.08
CA THR A 154 0.58 -6.58 -8.44
C THR A 154 1.46 -6.79 -7.23
N GLY A 155 1.95 -7.99 -7.07
CA GLY A 155 2.82 -8.34 -5.96
C GLY A 155 3.93 -9.29 -6.33
N GLY A 156 4.83 -9.48 -5.37
CA GLY A 156 5.94 -10.41 -5.49
C GLY A 156 6.52 -10.75 -4.12
N ARG A 157 7.39 -11.73 -4.08
CA ARG A 157 8.04 -12.22 -2.88
C ARG A 157 9.52 -11.88 -2.88
N LEU A 158 10.03 -11.37 -1.76
CA LEU A 158 11.47 -11.23 -1.56
C LEU A 158 12.08 -12.63 -1.40
N PRO A 159 13.18 -12.98 -2.09
CA PRO A 159 13.87 -14.26 -1.88
C PRO A 159 14.24 -14.47 -0.41
N GLY A 160 14.27 -15.75 0.01
CA GLY A 160 14.70 -16.15 1.34
C GLY A 160 16.20 -16.35 1.42
#